data_474b1a04303792746a32ad5471742da8
#
_entry.id   474b1a04303792746a32ad5471742da8
#
_cell.length_a   1.000
_cell.length_b   1.000
_cell.length_c   1.000
_cell.angle_alpha   90.00
_cell.angle_beta   90.00
_cell.angle_gamma   90.00
#
_symmetry.space_group_name_H-M   'P 1'
#
loop_
_entity.id
_entity.type
_entity.pdbx_description
1 polymer ?
#
loop_
_entity_poly.entity_id
_entity_poly.type
_entity_poly.pdbx_seq_one_letter_code
_entity_poly.pdbx_strand_id
1 'polypeptide(L)'
;MSGAISAFRRRRSILVSLALPLLRLLPAETAHGVTLSLLKAGLAPAQRPIRNAMLASRHWGLDFPNPVGLAAGFDKNGEVSDAMLSQGFGFVEIGSVTPRPQPGNPKPRLFRLSGDQAVINRMGFNNHGLEAAAANLASRTSRGVLGANLGKNKDTEDAAADYVLGVETLGPLADYLVINVSSPNTPGLRALQGRAPLEALIGRVQEAVAKLPAPKPLLLKIAPDLTPDDRRDIAEVALETKLDGLIVSNTTIERPASLTSASAKETGGLSGAPLFAPSTALLGEMYQLTKGRVLLVGVGGIGSGKQAYAKIRAGASLLQLYSALVYQGPALVNEINLDLIRLMKKDGFSHLGDAVGANHR
;
A
#
# COMPACT_ATOMS: atom_id res chain seq x y z
N MET A 1 16.62 -36.24 3.97
CA MET A 1 16.27 -34.96 4.63
C MET A 1 15.31 -34.08 3.81
N SER A 2 15.23 -34.18 2.48
CA SER A 2 14.34 -33.37 1.61
C SER A 2 12.84 -33.61 1.83
N GLY A 3 12.41 -34.86 2.07
CA GLY A 3 10.99 -35.24 2.21
C GLY A 3 10.31 -34.73 3.49
N ALA A 4 11.05 -34.71 4.63
CA ALA A 4 10.50 -34.25 5.91
C ALA A 4 10.29 -32.71 5.92
N ILE A 5 11.16 -31.95 5.25
CA ILE A 5 11.05 -30.50 5.09
C ILE A 5 9.86 -30.15 4.18
N SER A 6 9.61 -30.94 3.13
CA SER A 6 8.46 -30.77 2.23
C SER A 6 7.13 -31.05 2.94
N ALA A 7 7.04 -32.10 3.75
CA ALA A 7 5.85 -32.45 4.51
C ALA A 7 5.53 -31.42 5.62
N PHE A 8 6.55 -30.92 6.32
CA PHE A 8 6.40 -29.88 7.34
C PHE A 8 5.93 -28.54 6.73
N ARG A 9 6.39 -28.21 5.51
CA ARG A 9 5.95 -27.02 4.76
C ARG A 9 4.51 -27.12 4.27
N ARG A 10 4.07 -28.30 3.77
CA ARG A 10 2.69 -28.55 3.39
C ARG A 10 1.73 -28.38 4.57
N ARG A 11 2.10 -28.86 5.77
CA ARG A 11 1.30 -28.69 6.99
C ARG A 11 1.17 -27.23 7.43
N ARG A 12 2.19 -26.37 7.27
CA ARG A 12 2.14 -24.95 7.66
C ARG A 12 1.24 -24.11 6.74
N SER A 13 1.22 -24.36 5.44
CA SER A 13 0.28 -23.68 4.51
C SER A 13 -1.17 -24.10 4.77
N ILE A 14 -1.41 -25.34 5.18
CA ILE A 14 -2.73 -25.85 5.57
C ILE A 14 -3.23 -25.16 6.83
N LEU A 15 -2.39 -24.91 7.84
CA LEU A 15 -2.78 -24.20 9.07
C LEU A 15 -3.27 -22.77 8.79
N VAL A 16 -2.58 -22.02 7.93
CA VAL A 16 -3.02 -20.66 7.53
C VAL A 16 -4.32 -20.74 6.74
N SER A 17 -4.47 -21.70 5.85
CA SER A 17 -5.69 -21.90 5.07
C SER A 17 -6.89 -22.30 5.95
N LEU A 18 -6.67 -23.01 7.06
CA LEU A 18 -7.71 -23.37 8.03
C LEU A 18 -8.02 -22.20 8.99
N ALA A 19 -7.04 -21.37 9.35
CA ALA A 19 -7.24 -20.25 10.24
C ALA A 19 -8.02 -19.09 9.58
N LEU A 20 -7.87 -18.89 8.28
CA LEU A 20 -8.48 -17.78 7.56
C LEU A 20 -10.03 -17.80 7.58
N PRO A 21 -10.72 -18.94 7.36
CA PRO A 21 -12.17 -19.02 7.52
C PRO A 21 -12.62 -18.69 8.95
N LEU A 22 -11.90 -19.17 9.98
CA LEU A 22 -12.22 -18.89 11.39
C LEU A 22 -12.07 -17.40 11.72
N LEU A 23 -10.98 -16.76 11.24
CA LEU A 23 -10.79 -15.31 11.41
C LEU A 23 -11.91 -14.51 10.75
N ARG A 24 -12.50 -15.00 9.66
CA ARG A 24 -13.63 -14.32 8.99
C ARG A 24 -14.94 -14.40 9.76
N LEU A 25 -15.08 -15.29 10.73
CA LEU A 25 -16.24 -15.34 11.61
C LEU A 25 -16.21 -14.21 12.65
N LEU A 26 -15.04 -13.68 12.97
CA LEU A 26 -14.88 -12.56 13.88
C LEU A 26 -15.29 -11.22 13.22
N PRO A 27 -15.73 -10.21 14.00
CA PRO A 27 -15.84 -8.84 13.51
C PRO A 27 -14.56 -8.38 12.82
N ALA A 28 -14.66 -7.61 11.74
CA ALA A 28 -13.53 -7.33 10.86
C ALA A 28 -12.32 -6.70 11.57
N GLU A 29 -12.56 -5.74 12.48
CA GLU A 29 -11.48 -5.08 13.24
C GLU A 29 -10.87 -6.00 14.30
N THR A 30 -11.68 -6.85 14.92
CA THR A 30 -11.20 -7.88 15.86
C THR A 30 -10.31 -8.90 15.14
N ALA A 31 -10.73 -9.38 13.97
CA ALA A 31 -9.94 -10.30 13.17
C ALA A 31 -8.58 -9.69 12.77
N HIS A 32 -8.57 -8.39 12.43
CA HIS A 32 -7.34 -7.66 12.15
C HIS A 32 -6.41 -7.62 13.37
N GLY A 33 -6.92 -7.26 14.54
CA GLY A 33 -6.15 -7.24 15.79
C GLY A 33 -5.57 -8.61 16.15
N VAL A 34 -6.37 -9.67 16.06
CA VAL A 34 -5.91 -11.07 16.27
C VAL A 34 -4.79 -11.42 15.28
N THR A 35 -4.93 -11.04 14.01
CA THR A 35 -3.89 -11.29 12.99
C THR A 35 -2.58 -10.59 13.35
N LEU A 36 -2.62 -9.32 13.76
CA LEU A 36 -1.42 -8.60 14.21
C LEU A 36 -0.78 -9.28 15.43
N SER A 37 -1.57 -9.69 16.41
CA SER A 37 -1.07 -10.40 17.60
C SER A 37 -0.38 -11.73 17.24
N LEU A 38 -0.95 -12.51 16.32
CA LEU A 38 -0.34 -13.75 15.84
C LEU A 38 0.97 -13.50 15.08
N LEU A 39 1.02 -12.45 14.27
CA LEU A 39 2.24 -12.03 13.55
C LEU A 39 3.34 -11.59 14.54
N LYS A 40 3.00 -10.77 15.54
CA LYS A 40 3.93 -10.33 16.61
C LYS A 40 4.48 -11.51 17.40
N ALA A 41 3.65 -12.47 17.72
CA ALA A 41 4.05 -13.68 18.43
C ALA A 41 4.86 -14.67 17.58
N GLY A 42 5.12 -14.38 16.29
CA GLY A 42 5.84 -15.29 15.38
C GLY A 42 5.05 -16.56 15.02
N LEU A 43 3.74 -16.57 15.26
CA LEU A 43 2.87 -17.72 15.02
C LEU A 43 2.41 -17.83 13.54
N ALA A 44 2.58 -16.77 12.76
CA ALA A 44 2.37 -16.82 11.33
C ALA A 44 3.60 -17.44 10.63
N PRO A 45 3.46 -18.59 9.95
CA PRO A 45 4.59 -19.27 9.33
C PRO A 45 5.14 -18.43 8.17
N ALA A 46 6.44 -18.17 8.17
CA ALA A 46 7.13 -17.52 7.07
C ALA A 46 6.99 -18.31 5.76
N GLN A 47 6.84 -17.62 4.66
CA GLN A 47 6.85 -18.19 3.33
C GLN A 47 8.25 -18.10 2.71
N ARG A 48 8.60 -19.04 1.84
CA ARG A 48 9.81 -18.91 1.04
C ARG A 48 9.55 -17.87 -0.06
N PRO A 49 10.24 -16.72 -0.08
CA PRO A 49 10.01 -15.71 -1.10
C PRO A 49 10.40 -16.25 -2.48
N ILE A 50 9.64 -15.89 -3.49
CA ILE A 50 9.99 -16.15 -4.89
C ILE A 50 11.11 -15.17 -5.26
N ARG A 51 12.29 -15.71 -5.57
CA ARG A 51 13.43 -14.94 -6.07
C ARG A 51 13.63 -15.26 -7.54
N ASN A 52 13.44 -14.26 -8.39
CA ASN A 52 13.62 -14.38 -9.82
C ASN A 52 14.10 -13.05 -10.39
N ALA A 53 15.16 -13.08 -11.18
CA ALA A 53 15.76 -11.88 -11.78
C ALA A 53 14.76 -11.10 -12.65
N MET A 54 13.78 -11.78 -13.28
CA MET A 54 12.75 -11.11 -14.07
C MET A 54 11.88 -10.15 -13.24
N LEU A 55 11.69 -10.43 -11.93
CA LEU A 55 10.85 -9.64 -11.03
C LEU A 55 11.64 -8.61 -10.23
N ALA A 56 12.95 -8.81 -10.11
CA ALA A 56 13.81 -7.89 -9.37
C ALA A 56 13.91 -6.54 -10.11
N SER A 57 13.87 -5.47 -9.36
CA SER A 57 14.02 -4.11 -9.89
C SER A 57 14.79 -3.23 -8.91
N ARG A 58 15.38 -2.15 -9.41
CA ARG A 58 16.06 -1.16 -8.59
C ARG A 58 15.47 0.21 -8.87
N HIS A 59 14.97 0.85 -7.81
CA HIS A 59 14.37 2.18 -7.86
C HIS A 59 14.92 3.00 -6.69
N TRP A 60 15.23 4.27 -6.93
CA TRP A 60 15.74 5.20 -5.89
C TRP A 60 16.98 4.69 -5.14
N GLY A 61 17.79 3.83 -5.77
CA GLY A 61 18.91 3.15 -5.11
C GLY A 61 18.54 1.95 -4.25
N LEU A 62 17.25 1.62 -4.09
CA LEU A 62 16.73 0.50 -3.32
C LEU A 62 16.50 -0.73 -4.20
N ASP A 63 16.81 -1.92 -3.69
CA ASP A 63 16.65 -3.18 -4.39
C ASP A 63 15.34 -3.85 -3.96
N PHE A 64 14.44 -4.06 -4.92
CA PHE A 64 13.16 -4.75 -4.73
C PHE A 64 13.26 -6.17 -5.30
N PRO A 65 13.18 -7.22 -4.45
CA PRO A 65 13.31 -8.62 -4.91
C PRO A 65 12.12 -9.07 -5.77
N ASN A 66 10.98 -8.42 -5.64
CA ASN A 66 9.79 -8.56 -6.46
C ASN A 66 8.91 -7.29 -6.33
N PRO A 67 7.97 -7.04 -7.26
CA PRO A 67 7.22 -5.79 -7.28
C PRO A 67 6.06 -5.71 -6.28
N VAL A 68 5.75 -6.78 -5.53
CA VAL A 68 4.54 -6.87 -4.70
C VAL A 68 4.82 -6.39 -3.30
N GLY A 69 4.21 -5.28 -2.90
CA GLY A 69 4.29 -4.69 -1.57
C GLY A 69 3.00 -4.80 -0.76
N LEU A 70 3.14 -4.66 0.56
CA LEU A 70 2.03 -4.46 1.47
C LEU A 70 1.67 -2.97 1.53
N ALA A 71 0.39 -2.64 1.28
CA ALA A 71 -0.10 -1.27 1.39
C ALA A 71 -0.23 -0.81 2.83
N ALA A 72 -0.05 0.49 3.08
CA ALA A 72 -0.37 1.13 4.35
C ALA A 72 -1.82 0.84 4.80
N GLY A 73 -2.02 0.82 6.10
CA GLY A 73 -3.30 0.52 6.75
C GLY A 73 -3.36 -0.85 7.41
N PHE A 74 -2.54 -1.80 7.00
CA PHE A 74 -2.42 -3.10 7.65
C PHE A 74 -1.59 -2.97 8.94
N ASP A 75 -0.35 -2.56 8.83
CA ASP A 75 0.55 -2.30 9.97
C ASP A 75 0.62 -0.80 10.24
N LYS A 76 -0.29 -0.30 11.07
CA LYS A 76 -0.43 1.15 11.29
C LYS A 76 0.69 1.75 12.14
N ASN A 77 1.34 0.92 12.96
CA ASN A 77 2.30 1.36 13.96
C ASN A 77 3.71 0.79 13.74
N GLY A 78 3.96 0.04 12.64
CA GLY A 78 5.25 -0.60 12.39
C GLY A 78 5.54 -1.80 13.29
N GLU A 79 4.50 -2.48 13.80
CA GLU A 79 4.62 -3.56 14.79
C GLU A 79 4.96 -4.93 14.17
N VAL A 80 4.64 -5.14 12.89
CA VAL A 80 4.73 -6.44 12.22
C VAL A 80 5.37 -6.37 10.84
N SER A 81 6.10 -5.30 10.51
CA SER A 81 6.69 -5.09 9.20
C SER A 81 7.66 -6.22 8.79
N ASP A 82 8.52 -6.68 9.70
CA ASP A 82 9.44 -7.80 9.44
C ASP A 82 8.70 -9.13 9.26
N ALA A 83 7.64 -9.36 10.04
CA ALA A 83 6.79 -10.53 9.88
C ALA A 83 6.10 -10.52 8.51
N MET A 84 5.66 -9.35 8.02
CA MET A 84 5.04 -9.22 6.69
C MET A 84 6.04 -9.39 5.56
N LEU A 85 7.27 -8.88 5.68
CA LEU A 85 8.35 -9.19 4.72
C LEU A 85 8.59 -10.70 4.63
N SER A 86 8.50 -11.41 5.75
CA SER A 86 8.63 -12.87 5.78
C SER A 86 7.47 -13.61 5.09
N GLN A 87 6.36 -12.92 4.75
CA GLN A 87 5.28 -13.46 3.95
C GLN A 87 5.52 -13.39 2.43
N GLY A 88 6.69 -12.96 1.99
CA GLY A 88 7.08 -12.93 0.58
C GLY A 88 6.91 -11.58 -0.11
N PHE A 89 6.46 -10.56 0.60
CA PHE A 89 6.41 -9.20 0.08
C PHE A 89 7.81 -8.69 -0.28
N GLY A 90 7.92 -7.99 -1.41
CA GLY A 90 9.14 -7.32 -1.84
C GLY A 90 9.45 -6.08 -1.00
N PHE A 91 8.41 -5.45 -0.45
CA PHE A 91 8.49 -4.29 0.44
C PHE A 91 7.21 -4.16 1.29
N VAL A 92 7.28 -3.36 2.34
CA VAL A 92 6.15 -3.12 3.26
C VAL A 92 6.02 -1.63 3.50
N GLU A 93 4.79 -1.13 3.53
CA GLU A 93 4.47 0.24 3.90
C GLU A 93 3.67 0.25 5.20
N ILE A 94 4.18 0.92 6.23
CA ILE A 94 3.51 1.11 7.52
C ILE A 94 2.67 2.39 7.51
N GLY A 95 1.77 2.51 8.46
CA GLY A 95 0.99 3.74 8.69
C GLY A 95 -0.44 3.66 8.13
N SER A 96 -1.15 4.77 7.93
CA SER A 96 -0.59 6.14 8.09
C SER A 96 -0.36 6.46 9.56
N VAL A 97 0.79 7.04 9.86
CA VAL A 97 1.16 7.51 11.19
C VAL A 97 0.94 9.01 11.28
N THR A 98 0.39 9.48 12.40
CA THR A 98 0.21 10.90 12.69
C THR A 98 1.12 11.34 13.84
N PRO A 99 1.50 12.61 13.97
CA PRO A 99 2.37 13.08 15.05
C PRO A 99 1.92 12.61 16.43
N ARG A 100 0.69 12.89 16.79
CA ARG A 100 0.10 12.45 18.05
C ARG A 100 -0.70 11.17 17.85
N PRO A 101 -0.76 10.28 18.87
CA PRO A 101 -1.68 9.15 18.84
C PRO A 101 -3.12 9.65 18.70
N GLN A 102 -3.94 8.90 17.94
CA GLN A 102 -5.37 9.18 17.84
C GLN A 102 -6.19 7.90 17.71
N PRO A 103 -7.39 7.85 18.30
CA PRO A 103 -8.22 6.65 18.32
C PRO A 103 -8.88 6.35 16.96
N GLY A 104 -8.90 7.34 16.06
CA GLY A 104 -9.67 7.30 14.81
C GLY A 104 -11.18 7.53 15.02
N ASN A 105 -11.96 7.16 14.02
CA ASN A 105 -13.42 7.35 14.04
C ASN A 105 -14.11 6.31 14.94
N PRO A 106 -15.36 6.58 15.44
CA PRO A 106 -16.13 5.63 16.22
C PRO A 106 -16.35 4.28 15.52
N LYS A 107 -16.44 3.22 16.32
CA LYS A 107 -16.81 1.87 15.86
C LYS A 107 -18.34 1.72 15.78
N PRO A 108 -18.85 0.86 14.84
CA PRO A 108 -18.12 0.04 13.86
C PRO A 108 -17.61 0.88 12.69
N ARG A 109 -16.41 0.56 12.20
CA ARG A 109 -15.69 1.36 11.19
C ARG A 109 -14.94 0.54 10.14
N LEU A 110 -15.15 -0.79 10.15
CA LEU A 110 -14.56 -1.72 9.21
C LEU A 110 -15.57 -2.79 8.84
N PHE A 111 -15.92 -2.90 7.56
CA PHE A 111 -16.97 -3.76 7.04
C PHE A 111 -16.44 -4.63 5.92
N ARG A 112 -16.64 -5.96 6.03
CA ARG A 112 -16.33 -6.90 4.97
C ARG A 112 -17.55 -7.09 4.07
N LEU A 113 -17.35 -6.98 2.78
CA LEU A 113 -18.31 -7.26 1.73
C LEU A 113 -17.90 -8.57 1.05
N SER A 114 -18.19 -9.70 1.69
CA SER A 114 -17.64 -11.01 1.29
C SER A 114 -18.08 -11.44 -0.11
N GLY A 115 -19.33 -11.21 -0.49
CA GLY A 115 -19.84 -11.50 -1.83
C GLY A 115 -19.15 -10.68 -2.92
N ASP A 116 -18.69 -9.48 -2.58
CA ASP A 116 -18.07 -8.54 -3.49
C ASP A 116 -16.52 -8.58 -3.43
N GLN A 117 -15.93 -9.45 -2.59
CA GLN A 117 -14.48 -9.48 -2.31
C GLN A 117 -13.93 -8.10 -1.97
N ALA A 118 -14.67 -7.34 -1.16
CA ALA A 118 -14.43 -5.92 -0.89
C ALA A 118 -14.47 -5.59 0.61
N VAL A 119 -13.93 -4.43 0.95
CA VAL A 119 -13.93 -3.89 2.32
C VAL A 119 -14.30 -2.41 2.26
N ILE A 120 -15.20 -1.98 3.14
CA ILE A 120 -15.43 -0.56 3.43
C ILE A 120 -14.81 -0.23 4.78
N ASN A 121 -14.07 0.87 4.83
CA ASN A 121 -13.50 1.37 6.08
C ASN A 121 -13.70 2.88 6.25
N ARG A 122 -13.90 3.28 7.51
CA ARG A 122 -13.87 4.68 7.96
C ARG A 122 -12.97 4.82 9.20
N MET A 123 -11.74 4.30 9.10
CA MET A 123 -10.82 4.17 10.24
C MET A 123 -10.39 5.50 10.84
N GLY A 124 -10.11 6.55 10.01
CA GLY A 124 -9.75 7.88 10.48
C GLY A 124 -8.35 7.97 11.08
N PHE A 125 -7.37 7.26 10.48
CA PHE A 125 -5.97 7.25 10.91
C PHE A 125 -5.77 6.88 12.40
N ASN A 126 -6.45 5.83 12.87
CA ASN A 126 -6.17 5.30 14.19
C ASN A 126 -4.75 4.73 14.26
N ASN A 127 -3.92 5.31 15.12
CA ASN A 127 -2.53 4.92 15.32
C ASN A 127 -2.00 5.39 16.69
N HIS A 128 -0.81 4.93 17.07
CA HIS A 128 -0.19 5.22 18.36
C HIS A 128 0.80 6.41 18.32
N GLY A 129 0.85 7.16 17.22
CA GLY A 129 1.72 8.31 17.05
C GLY A 129 3.13 7.98 16.56
N LEU A 130 3.88 9.03 16.22
CA LEU A 130 5.23 8.91 15.67
C LEU A 130 6.21 8.24 16.64
N GLU A 131 6.15 8.57 17.92
CA GLU A 131 7.06 8.03 18.94
C GLU A 131 6.94 6.49 19.01
N ALA A 132 5.72 5.97 19.10
CA ALA A 132 5.48 4.54 19.15
C ALA A 132 5.90 3.83 17.85
N ALA A 133 5.62 4.44 16.69
CA ALA A 133 6.06 3.91 15.41
C ALA A 133 7.59 3.89 15.30
N ALA A 134 8.27 4.97 15.71
CA ALA A 134 9.72 5.06 15.70
C ALA A 134 10.36 3.98 16.60
N ALA A 135 9.82 3.76 17.80
CA ALA A 135 10.29 2.71 18.70
C ALA A 135 10.16 1.31 18.09
N ASN A 136 9.02 1.02 17.43
CA ASN A 136 8.81 -0.23 16.74
C ASN A 136 9.78 -0.40 15.56
N LEU A 137 9.99 0.64 14.76
CA LEU A 137 10.91 0.58 13.62
C LEU A 137 12.38 0.45 14.03
N ALA A 138 12.79 1.09 15.13
CA ALA A 138 14.15 0.98 15.66
C ALA A 138 14.49 -0.44 16.11
N SER A 139 13.47 -1.24 16.47
CA SER A 139 13.65 -2.65 16.89
C SER A 139 13.68 -3.65 15.73
N ARG A 140 13.52 -3.22 14.48
CA ARG A 140 13.52 -4.09 13.30
C ARG A 140 14.86 -4.79 13.10
N THR A 141 14.78 -6.02 12.64
CA THR A 141 15.96 -6.86 12.33
C THR A 141 16.08 -7.16 10.83
N SER A 142 14.99 -7.05 10.07
CA SER A 142 14.99 -7.25 8.61
C SER A 142 15.60 -6.05 7.88
N ARG A 143 16.31 -6.35 6.77
CA ARG A 143 16.85 -5.36 5.83
C ARG A 143 15.95 -5.19 4.58
N GLY A 144 14.72 -5.70 4.61
CA GLY A 144 13.77 -5.50 3.51
C GLY A 144 13.28 -4.06 3.44
N VAL A 145 12.92 -3.61 2.24
CA VAL A 145 12.49 -2.24 1.97
C VAL A 145 11.24 -1.89 2.77
N LEU A 146 11.30 -0.78 3.50
CA LEU A 146 10.23 -0.24 4.33
C LEU A 146 9.86 1.19 3.94
N GLY A 147 8.58 1.42 3.66
CA GLY A 147 8.00 2.74 3.51
C GLY A 147 7.28 3.20 4.78
N ALA A 148 7.34 4.49 5.07
CA ALA A 148 6.54 5.12 6.11
C ALA A 148 5.50 6.06 5.49
N ASN A 149 4.23 5.72 5.65
CA ASN A 149 3.09 6.50 5.20
C ASN A 149 2.70 7.50 6.28
N LEU A 150 2.79 8.78 5.96
CA LEU A 150 2.58 9.90 6.86
C LEU A 150 1.18 10.49 6.68
N GLY A 151 0.57 10.89 7.78
CA GLY A 151 -0.72 11.56 7.80
C GLY A 151 -0.75 12.70 8.82
N LYS A 152 -1.71 13.60 8.68
CA LYS A 152 -1.95 14.64 9.67
C LYS A 152 -2.94 14.20 10.75
N ASN A 153 -2.83 14.74 11.95
CA ASN A 153 -3.86 14.59 12.97
C ASN A 153 -5.16 15.26 12.52
N LYS A 154 -6.28 14.76 13.04
CA LYS A 154 -7.61 15.23 12.62
C LYS A 154 -7.84 16.72 12.89
N ASP A 155 -7.33 17.21 14.00
CA ASP A 155 -7.50 18.54 14.56
C ASP A 155 -6.34 19.51 14.24
N THR A 156 -5.35 19.09 13.47
CA THR A 156 -4.24 19.97 13.08
C THR A 156 -4.66 20.93 11.98
N GLU A 157 -4.42 22.23 12.18
CA GLU A 157 -4.67 23.27 11.18
C GLU A 157 -3.55 23.33 10.14
N ASP A 158 -2.29 23.42 10.56
CA ASP A 158 -1.11 23.36 9.67
C ASP A 158 -0.78 21.91 9.31
N ALA A 159 -1.45 21.40 8.29
CA ALA A 159 -1.23 20.04 7.83
C ALA A 159 0.24 19.75 7.51
N ALA A 160 0.95 20.68 6.88
CA ALA A 160 2.32 20.47 6.46
C ALA A 160 3.28 20.29 7.64
N ALA A 161 3.04 20.94 8.77
CA ALA A 161 3.84 20.74 9.98
C ALA A 161 3.79 19.28 10.46
N ASP A 162 2.62 18.66 10.41
CA ASP A 162 2.47 17.23 10.80
C ASP A 162 3.28 16.28 9.89
N TYR A 163 3.31 16.54 8.57
CA TYR A 163 4.12 15.77 7.64
C TYR A 163 5.62 15.99 7.86
N VAL A 164 6.04 17.23 8.14
CA VAL A 164 7.43 17.58 8.48
C VAL A 164 7.89 16.80 9.71
N LEU A 165 7.11 16.82 10.80
CA LEU A 165 7.40 16.03 12.01
C LEU A 165 7.50 14.53 11.69
N GLY A 166 6.63 14.03 10.79
CA GLY A 166 6.68 12.64 10.29
C GLY A 166 7.99 12.33 9.58
N VAL A 167 8.47 13.23 8.71
CA VAL A 167 9.76 13.11 8.01
C VAL A 167 10.91 13.09 9.01
N GLU A 168 10.97 14.04 9.92
CA GLU A 168 12.05 14.18 10.90
C GLU A 168 12.15 12.93 11.80
N THR A 169 10.99 12.37 12.19
CA THR A 169 10.94 11.23 13.12
C THR A 169 11.16 9.88 12.42
N LEU A 170 10.47 9.63 11.32
CA LEU A 170 10.49 8.32 10.65
C LEU A 170 11.44 8.25 9.46
N GLY A 171 11.89 9.37 8.90
CA GLY A 171 12.82 9.41 7.78
C GLY A 171 14.13 8.67 8.05
N PRO A 172 14.78 8.80 9.21
CA PRO A 172 15.98 8.02 9.52
C PRO A 172 15.76 6.49 9.60
N LEU A 173 14.50 6.05 9.82
CA LEU A 173 14.13 4.66 10.08
C LEU A 173 13.45 3.97 8.89
N ALA A 174 13.03 4.73 7.87
CA ALA A 174 12.38 4.24 6.67
C ALA A 174 13.30 4.34 5.45
N ASP A 175 13.02 3.55 4.42
CA ASP A 175 13.73 3.59 3.14
C ASP A 175 13.09 4.57 2.17
N TYR A 176 11.77 4.80 2.25
CA TYR A 176 11.04 5.84 1.52
C TYR A 176 9.88 6.40 2.36
N LEU A 177 9.41 7.57 2.01
CA LEU A 177 8.35 8.30 2.71
C LEU A 177 7.16 8.55 1.78
N VAL A 178 5.96 8.59 2.36
CA VAL A 178 4.73 8.82 1.60
C VAL A 178 3.88 9.92 2.23
N ILE A 179 3.58 10.96 1.49
CA ILE A 179 2.56 11.96 1.82
C ILE A 179 1.19 11.35 1.49
N ASN A 180 0.35 11.13 2.50
CA ASN A 180 -1.00 10.61 2.29
C ASN A 180 -2.06 11.71 2.46
N VAL A 181 -2.48 12.30 1.35
CA VAL A 181 -3.54 13.33 1.28
C VAL A 181 -4.86 12.78 0.74
N SER A 182 -5.00 11.47 0.63
CA SER A 182 -6.06 10.83 -0.16
C SER A 182 -7.13 10.10 0.64
N SER A 183 -7.00 10.03 1.99
CA SER A 183 -8.01 9.36 2.82
C SER A 183 -9.35 10.10 2.76
N PRO A 184 -10.48 9.41 2.49
CA PRO A 184 -11.79 10.02 2.55
C PRO A 184 -12.32 10.16 3.99
N ASN A 185 -11.59 9.61 4.97
CA ASN A 185 -12.06 9.43 6.34
C ASN A 185 -11.53 10.50 7.31
N THR A 186 -10.81 11.50 6.79
CA THR A 186 -10.28 12.63 7.54
C THR A 186 -10.79 13.92 6.90
N PRO A 187 -11.58 14.75 7.60
CA PRO A 187 -12.14 15.96 7.04
C PRO A 187 -11.07 16.91 6.49
N GLY A 188 -11.34 17.51 5.34
CA GLY A 188 -10.46 18.49 4.69
C GLY A 188 -9.17 17.90 4.07
N LEU A 189 -8.83 16.65 4.31
CA LEU A 189 -7.56 16.08 3.84
C LEU A 189 -7.44 16.07 2.32
N ARG A 190 -8.49 15.69 1.61
CA ARG A 190 -8.50 15.62 0.14
C ARG A 190 -8.41 17.00 -0.53
N ALA A 191 -8.76 18.08 0.17
CA ALA A 191 -8.57 19.44 -0.34
C ALA A 191 -7.08 19.79 -0.56
N LEU A 192 -6.17 19.10 0.12
CA LEU A 192 -4.73 19.24 -0.08
C LEU A 192 -4.25 18.70 -1.45
N GLN A 193 -5.11 18.02 -2.22
CA GLN A 193 -4.78 17.54 -3.57
C GLN A 193 -4.97 18.63 -4.65
N GLY A 194 -5.60 19.76 -4.34
CA GLY A 194 -5.64 20.91 -5.24
C GLY A 194 -4.25 21.47 -5.50
N ARG A 195 -4.00 22.05 -6.69
CA ARG A 195 -2.67 22.45 -7.18
C ARG A 195 -1.86 23.24 -6.15
N ALA A 196 -2.31 24.42 -5.78
CA ALA A 196 -1.53 25.30 -4.90
C ALA A 196 -1.32 24.73 -3.48
N PRO A 197 -2.32 24.15 -2.78
CA PRO A 197 -2.08 23.45 -1.52
C PRO A 197 -1.12 22.28 -1.64
N LEU A 198 -1.16 21.54 -2.75
CA LEU A 198 -0.29 20.39 -2.97
C LEU A 198 1.16 20.81 -3.20
N GLU A 199 1.40 21.83 -4.03
CA GLU A 199 2.73 22.40 -4.26
C GLU A 199 3.36 22.89 -2.95
N ALA A 200 2.60 23.67 -2.16
CA ALA A 200 3.07 24.20 -0.88
C ALA A 200 3.41 23.06 0.12
N LEU A 201 2.56 22.03 0.18
CA LEU A 201 2.79 20.88 1.06
C LEU A 201 4.04 20.10 0.62
N ILE A 202 4.16 19.75 -0.66
CA ILE A 202 5.31 18.99 -1.18
C ILE A 202 6.60 19.78 -0.93
N GLY A 203 6.63 21.09 -1.22
CA GLY A 203 7.80 21.93 -1.02
C GLY A 203 8.29 21.90 0.42
N ARG A 204 7.39 22.13 1.40
CA ARG A 204 7.76 22.06 2.83
C ARG A 204 8.28 20.67 3.25
N VAL A 205 7.67 19.61 2.74
CA VAL A 205 8.09 18.25 3.09
C VAL A 205 9.43 17.89 2.43
N GLN A 206 9.67 18.32 1.18
CA GLN A 206 10.96 18.13 0.51
C GLN A 206 12.10 18.88 1.21
N GLU A 207 11.84 20.09 1.73
CA GLU A 207 12.81 20.82 2.57
C GLU A 207 13.19 20.04 3.83
N ALA A 208 12.23 19.37 4.47
CA ALA A 208 12.50 18.51 5.61
C ALA A 208 13.29 17.25 5.21
N VAL A 209 12.92 16.61 4.09
CA VAL A 209 13.65 15.44 3.56
C VAL A 209 15.10 15.81 3.24
N ALA A 210 15.36 16.97 2.66
CA ALA A 210 16.71 17.44 2.33
C ALA A 210 17.61 17.64 3.56
N LYS A 211 17.02 17.88 4.74
CA LYS A 211 17.75 18.02 6.01
C LYS A 211 18.08 16.70 6.68
N LEU A 212 17.53 15.57 6.20
CA LEU A 212 17.88 14.26 6.75
C LEU A 212 19.35 13.92 6.47
N PRO A 213 20.03 13.16 7.37
CA PRO A 213 21.41 12.69 7.14
C PRO A 213 21.58 11.92 5.82
N ALA A 214 20.53 11.23 5.40
CA ALA A 214 20.42 10.59 4.09
C ALA A 214 19.02 10.88 3.53
N PRO A 215 18.88 11.76 2.54
CA PRO A 215 17.59 12.07 1.92
C PRO A 215 16.90 10.80 1.42
N LYS A 216 15.59 10.76 1.57
CA LYS A 216 14.75 9.59 1.24
C LYS A 216 13.85 9.89 0.04
N PRO A 217 13.54 8.88 -0.79
CA PRO A 217 12.51 9.03 -1.80
C PRO A 217 11.19 9.47 -1.17
N LEU A 218 10.54 10.45 -1.78
CA LEU A 218 9.27 11.00 -1.34
C LEU A 218 8.18 10.70 -2.37
N LEU A 219 7.14 9.98 -1.95
CA LEU A 219 6.00 9.61 -2.78
C LEU A 219 4.74 10.34 -2.32
N LEU A 220 3.81 10.52 -3.24
CA LEU A 220 2.47 11.03 -2.96
C LEU A 220 1.42 9.95 -3.21
N LYS A 221 0.53 9.71 -2.23
CA LYS A 221 -0.61 8.80 -2.39
C LYS A 221 -1.88 9.57 -2.68
N ILE A 222 -2.47 9.33 -3.86
CA ILE A 222 -3.61 10.06 -4.39
C ILE A 222 -4.94 9.29 -4.23
N ALA A 223 -6.06 10.03 -4.24
CA ALA A 223 -7.40 9.48 -4.25
C ALA A 223 -7.77 8.93 -5.64
N PRO A 224 -8.69 7.97 -5.73
CA PRO A 224 -9.21 7.54 -7.03
C PRO A 224 -10.30 8.49 -7.58
N ASP A 225 -10.97 9.21 -6.71
CA ASP A 225 -12.16 10.03 -7.01
C ASP A 225 -11.73 11.47 -7.40
N LEU A 226 -10.90 11.58 -8.44
CA LEU A 226 -10.33 12.84 -8.93
C LEU A 226 -11.00 13.28 -10.23
N THR A 227 -11.24 14.57 -10.40
CA THR A 227 -11.67 15.14 -11.67
C THR A 227 -10.54 15.07 -12.70
N PRO A 228 -10.83 15.19 -14.02
CA PRO A 228 -9.76 15.27 -15.02
C PRO A 228 -8.78 16.41 -14.80
N ASP A 229 -9.24 17.55 -14.26
CA ASP A 229 -8.38 18.69 -13.95
C ASP A 229 -7.46 18.39 -12.77
N ASP A 230 -7.98 17.80 -11.66
CA ASP A 230 -7.17 17.36 -10.54
C ASP A 230 -6.06 16.39 -10.97
N ARG A 231 -6.35 15.48 -11.90
CA ARG A 231 -5.36 14.51 -12.41
C ARG A 231 -4.24 15.20 -13.18
N ARG A 232 -4.57 16.20 -14.01
CA ARG A 232 -3.57 17.01 -14.72
C ARG A 232 -2.72 17.80 -13.74
N ASP A 233 -3.34 18.50 -12.81
CA ASP A 233 -2.66 19.29 -11.79
C ASP A 233 -1.68 18.43 -10.96
N ILE A 234 -2.14 17.27 -10.49
CA ILE A 234 -1.29 16.35 -9.71
C ILE A 234 -0.11 15.85 -10.56
N ALA A 235 -0.32 15.53 -11.84
CA ALA A 235 0.74 15.08 -12.72
C ALA A 235 1.77 16.18 -13.00
N GLU A 236 1.32 17.40 -13.24
CA GLU A 236 2.18 18.57 -13.44
C GLU A 236 2.98 18.90 -12.19
N VAL A 237 2.33 18.97 -11.03
CA VAL A 237 2.98 19.19 -9.73
C VAL A 237 4.04 18.11 -9.47
N ALA A 238 3.72 16.83 -9.71
CA ALA A 238 4.68 15.74 -9.51
C ALA A 238 5.92 15.89 -10.41
N LEU A 239 5.73 16.36 -11.64
CA LEU A 239 6.83 16.61 -12.58
C LEU A 239 7.66 17.84 -12.22
N GLU A 240 7.00 18.95 -11.87
CA GLU A 240 7.63 20.24 -11.52
C GLU A 240 8.43 20.14 -10.23
N THR A 241 7.87 19.48 -9.21
CA THR A 241 8.53 19.27 -7.91
C THR A 241 9.52 18.10 -7.94
N LYS A 242 9.64 17.37 -9.08
CA LYS A 242 10.49 16.19 -9.21
C LYS A 242 10.20 15.14 -8.12
N LEU A 243 8.91 14.90 -7.87
CA LEU A 243 8.48 13.90 -6.89
C LEU A 243 8.96 12.51 -7.34
N ASP A 244 9.45 11.70 -6.40
CA ASP A 244 10.04 10.40 -6.70
C ASP A 244 9.03 9.35 -7.16
N GLY A 245 7.75 9.49 -6.76
CA GLY A 245 6.71 8.58 -7.22
C GLY A 245 5.29 8.94 -6.79
N LEU A 246 4.32 8.28 -7.43
CA LEU A 246 2.90 8.37 -7.10
C LEU A 246 2.35 6.99 -6.74
N ILE A 247 1.56 6.91 -5.67
CA ILE A 247 0.82 5.70 -5.28
C ILE A 247 -0.63 5.86 -5.74
N VAL A 248 -1.02 5.07 -6.73
CA VAL A 248 -2.31 5.14 -7.43
C VAL A 248 -3.08 3.83 -7.21
N SER A 249 -4.06 3.79 -6.30
CA SER A 249 -4.67 4.87 -5.52
C SER A 249 -5.06 4.43 -4.10
N ASN A 250 -5.64 5.35 -3.33
CA ASN A 250 -6.35 5.05 -2.08
C ASN A 250 -7.72 4.41 -2.38
N THR A 251 -8.57 4.31 -1.37
CA THR A 251 -9.95 3.79 -1.45
C THR A 251 -10.91 4.83 -2.04
N THR A 252 -11.99 4.36 -2.69
CA THR A 252 -13.01 5.22 -3.32
C THR A 252 -14.22 5.45 -2.42
N ILE A 253 -14.86 6.60 -2.56
CA ILE A 253 -16.18 6.87 -1.99
C ILE A 253 -17.31 6.39 -2.89
N GLU A 254 -17.02 6.06 -4.16
CA GLU A 254 -18.01 5.55 -5.10
C GLU A 254 -18.56 4.19 -4.67
N ARG A 255 -19.81 3.96 -5.02
CA ARG A 255 -20.54 2.71 -4.72
C ARG A 255 -21.09 2.14 -6.02
N PRO A 256 -20.34 1.24 -6.69
CA PRO A 256 -20.83 0.57 -7.89
C PRO A 256 -22.16 -0.14 -7.63
N ALA A 257 -23.11 -0.02 -8.57
CA ALA A 257 -24.42 -0.68 -8.46
C ALA A 257 -24.32 -2.22 -8.43
N SER A 258 -23.17 -2.77 -8.80
CA SER A 258 -22.90 -4.21 -8.75
C SER A 258 -22.65 -4.75 -7.34
N LEU A 259 -22.53 -3.91 -6.32
CA LEU A 259 -22.33 -4.37 -4.95
C LEU A 259 -23.59 -5.07 -4.43
N THR A 260 -23.41 -6.26 -3.89
CA THR A 260 -24.49 -7.14 -3.42
C THR A 260 -24.62 -7.20 -1.90
N SER A 261 -23.58 -6.81 -1.18
CA SER A 261 -23.55 -6.89 0.30
C SER A 261 -24.49 -5.87 0.95
N ALA A 262 -25.16 -6.28 2.02
CA ALA A 262 -25.99 -5.37 2.85
C ALA A 262 -25.19 -4.16 3.38
N SER A 263 -23.90 -4.34 3.65
CA SER A 263 -23.00 -3.27 4.10
C SER A 263 -22.53 -2.33 2.97
N ALA A 264 -22.99 -2.51 1.73
CA ALA A 264 -22.59 -1.65 0.60
C ALA A 264 -22.96 -0.17 0.81
N LYS A 265 -23.98 0.10 1.62
CA LYS A 265 -24.47 1.46 1.94
C LYS A 265 -23.66 2.17 3.03
N GLU A 266 -22.73 1.48 3.69
CA GLU A 266 -21.89 2.08 4.72
C GLU A 266 -21.00 3.20 4.17
N THR A 267 -20.86 4.26 4.95
CA THR A 267 -19.95 5.37 4.62
C THR A 267 -18.49 4.94 4.81
N GLY A 268 -17.57 5.57 4.08
CA GLY A 268 -16.13 5.30 4.15
C GLY A 268 -15.53 4.93 2.80
N GLY A 269 -14.28 4.56 2.80
CA GLY A 269 -13.54 4.16 1.61
C GLY A 269 -13.77 2.70 1.24
N LEU A 270 -14.21 2.44 0.01
CA LEU A 270 -14.34 1.10 -0.58
C LEU A 270 -13.03 0.66 -1.20
N SER A 271 -12.62 -0.57 -0.91
CA SER A 271 -11.44 -1.24 -1.44
C SER A 271 -11.76 -2.69 -1.85
N GLY A 272 -10.81 -3.39 -2.45
CA GLY A 272 -11.00 -4.76 -2.93
C GLY A 272 -11.38 -4.83 -4.41
N ALA A 273 -11.98 -5.94 -4.85
CA ALA A 273 -12.22 -6.24 -6.26
C ALA A 273 -12.94 -5.12 -7.04
N PRO A 274 -13.96 -4.43 -6.50
CA PRO A 274 -14.65 -3.36 -7.24
C PRO A 274 -13.74 -2.17 -7.60
N LEU A 275 -12.66 -1.95 -6.86
CA LEU A 275 -11.73 -0.85 -7.11
C LEU A 275 -10.72 -1.16 -8.24
N PHE A 276 -10.63 -2.40 -8.71
CA PHE A 276 -9.60 -2.80 -9.68
C PHE A 276 -9.68 -2.01 -10.99
N ALA A 277 -10.84 -2.00 -11.64
CA ALA A 277 -11.00 -1.34 -12.93
C ALA A 277 -10.76 0.19 -12.86
N PRO A 278 -11.43 0.95 -11.97
CA PRO A 278 -11.23 2.40 -11.90
C PRO A 278 -9.81 2.78 -11.49
N SER A 279 -9.19 2.07 -10.53
CA SER A 279 -7.81 2.37 -10.12
C SER A 279 -6.78 2.00 -11.18
N THR A 280 -7.07 1.03 -12.06
CA THR A 280 -6.18 0.67 -13.18
C THR A 280 -6.30 1.67 -14.32
N ALA A 281 -7.51 2.15 -14.61
CA ALA A 281 -7.74 3.22 -15.59
C ALA A 281 -7.02 4.51 -15.16
N LEU A 282 -7.21 4.94 -13.91
CA LEU A 282 -6.51 6.10 -13.35
C LEU A 282 -4.97 5.94 -13.41
N LEU A 283 -4.46 4.75 -13.08
CA LEU A 283 -3.04 4.46 -13.17
C LEU A 283 -2.48 4.66 -14.59
N GLY A 284 -3.19 4.15 -15.60
CA GLY A 284 -2.82 4.32 -17.00
C GLY A 284 -2.85 5.78 -17.44
N GLU A 285 -3.84 6.53 -17.02
CA GLU A 285 -3.95 7.96 -17.28
C GLU A 285 -2.79 8.74 -16.62
N MET A 286 -2.48 8.48 -15.36
CA MET A 286 -1.35 9.11 -14.67
C MET A 286 -0.02 8.75 -15.32
N TYR A 287 0.15 7.52 -15.84
CA TYR A 287 1.33 7.14 -16.60
C TYR A 287 1.49 7.99 -17.87
N GLN A 288 0.41 8.22 -18.61
CA GLN A 288 0.41 9.05 -19.82
C GLN A 288 0.67 10.52 -19.49
N LEU A 289 -0.03 11.09 -18.48
CA LEU A 289 0.13 12.48 -18.05
C LEU A 289 1.55 12.78 -17.57
N THR A 290 2.17 11.85 -16.83
CA THR A 290 3.56 11.98 -16.39
C THR A 290 4.58 11.56 -17.46
N LYS A 291 4.11 11.08 -18.61
CA LYS A 291 4.97 10.58 -19.72
C LYS A 291 5.95 9.49 -19.26
N GLY A 292 5.52 8.66 -18.27
CA GLY A 292 6.37 7.63 -17.68
C GLY A 292 7.59 8.14 -16.89
N ARG A 293 7.69 9.45 -16.61
CA ARG A 293 8.84 10.06 -15.92
C ARG A 293 8.76 10.01 -14.41
N VAL A 294 7.58 9.75 -13.84
CA VAL A 294 7.34 9.56 -12.40
C VAL A 294 7.06 8.10 -12.16
N LEU A 295 7.73 7.47 -11.18
CA LEU A 295 7.49 6.08 -10.84
C LEU A 295 6.07 5.91 -10.27
N LEU A 296 5.32 4.92 -10.77
CA LEU A 296 3.98 4.64 -10.29
C LEU A 296 3.94 3.35 -9.47
N VAL A 297 3.30 3.42 -8.30
CA VAL A 297 2.95 2.26 -7.48
C VAL A 297 1.46 1.98 -7.66
N GLY A 298 1.13 0.86 -8.31
CA GLY A 298 -0.26 0.49 -8.59
C GLY A 298 -0.94 -0.15 -7.39
N VAL A 299 -2.04 0.43 -6.92
CA VAL A 299 -2.83 -0.08 -5.79
C VAL A 299 -4.31 -0.17 -6.15
N GLY A 300 -5.05 -1.03 -5.47
CA GLY A 300 -6.50 -1.17 -5.60
C GLY A 300 -6.93 -2.39 -6.42
N GLY A 301 -7.63 -3.30 -5.74
CA GLY A 301 -8.30 -4.45 -6.34
C GLY A 301 -7.40 -5.57 -6.85
N ILE A 302 -6.12 -5.59 -6.52
CA ILE A 302 -5.21 -6.67 -6.93
C ILE A 302 -5.53 -7.91 -6.08
N GLY A 303 -6.04 -8.97 -6.71
CA GLY A 303 -6.35 -10.26 -6.10
C GLY A 303 -5.86 -11.44 -6.96
N SER A 304 -5.07 -11.19 -8.01
CA SER A 304 -4.51 -12.24 -8.86
C SER A 304 -3.30 -11.74 -9.64
N GLY A 305 -2.48 -12.67 -10.15
CA GLY A 305 -1.35 -12.34 -11.03
C GLY A 305 -1.76 -11.65 -12.33
N LYS A 306 -2.94 -11.99 -12.89
CA LYS A 306 -3.48 -11.30 -14.07
C LYS A 306 -3.76 -9.82 -13.79
N GLN A 307 -4.37 -9.52 -12.64
CA GLN A 307 -4.65 -8.14 -12.23
C GLN A 307 -3.36 -7.37 -11.90
N ALA A 308 -2.40 -8.01 -11.23
CA ALA A 308 -1.08 -7.44 -11.00
C ALA A 308 -0.39 -7.09 -12.32
N TYR A 309 -0.38 -8.01 -13.28
CA TYR A 309 0.22 -7.81 -14.59
C TYR A 309 -0.48 -6.70 -15.40
N ALA A 310 -1.80 -6.61 -15.32
CA ALA A 310 -2.55 -5.53 -15.97
C ALA A 310 -2.14 -4.15 -15.45
N LYS A 311 -1.92 -4.00 -14.14
CA LYS A 311 -1.41 -2.74 -13.56
C LYS A 311 0.03 -2.42 -13.99
N ILE A 312 0.89 -3.43 -14.09
CA ILE A 312 2.26 -3.23 -14.61
C ILE A 312 2.20 -2.72 -16.05
N ARG A 313 1.42 -3.37 -16.90
CA ARG A 313 1.24 -2.96 -18.30
C ARG A 313 0.58 -1.58 -18.45
N ALA A 314 -0.22 -1.17 -17.46
CA ALA A 314 -0.80 0.17 -17.39
C ALA A 314 0.18 1.25 -16.88
N GLY A 315 1.38 0.88 -16.42
CA GLY A 315 2.42 1.82 -16.02
C GLY A 315 2.96 1.67 -14.61
N ALA A 316 2.50 0.70 -13.81
CA ALA A 316 3.04 0.48 -12.47
C ALA A 316 4.42 -0.19 -12.52
N SER A 317 5.41 0.40 -11.85
CA SER A 317 6.71 -0.23 -11.59
C SER A 317 6.69 -1.11 -10.34
N LEU A 318 5.89 -0.74 -9.35
CA LEU A 318 5.65 -1.45 -8.10
C LEU A 318 4.16 -1.60 -7.86
N LEU A 319 3.78 -2.56 -7.04
CA LEU A 319 2.40 -2.88 -6.72
C LEU A 319 2.19 -2.92 -5.22
N GLN A 320 1.01 -2.55 -4.74
CA GLN A 320 0.63 -2.77 -3.36
C GLN A 320 -0.74 -3.45 -3.26
N LEU A 321 -0.90 -4.33 -2.30
CA LEU A 321 -2.18 -4.97 -1.99
C LEU A 321 -2.43 -5.03 -0.48
N TYR A 322 -3.70 -5.11 -0.10
CA TYR A 322 -4.13 -5.31 1.28
C TYR A 322 -5.43 -6.12 1.34
N SER A 323 -6.55 -5.59 0.81
CA SER A 323 -7.89 -6.18 0.99
C SER A 323 -7.99 -7.62 0.51
N ALA A 324 -7.25 -8.00 -0.54
CA ALA A 324 -7.23 -9.36 -1.04
C ALA A 324 -6.69 -10.38 -0.02
N LEU A 325 -5.78 -9.96 0.88
CA LEU A 325 -5.25 -10.80 1.96
C LEU A 325 -6.34 -11.26 2.93
N VAL A 326 -7.39 -10.46 3.11
CA VAL A 326 -8.53 -10.80 3.97
C VAL A 326 -9.26 -12.05 3.46
N TYR A 327 -9.26 -12.23 2.15
CA TYR A 327 -9.99 -13.29 1.46
C TYR A 327 -9.11 -14.48 1.06
N GLN A 328 -7.88 -14.22 0.66
CA GLN A 328 -6.99 -15.23 0.05
C GLN A 328 -5.78 -15.55 0.93
N GLY A 329 -5.51 -14.73 1.94
CA GLY A 329 -4.36 -14.93 2.82
C GLY A 329 -3.02 -14.55 2.16
N PRO A 330 -1.92 -14.73 2.90
CA PRO A 330 -0.60 -14.26 2.45
C PRO A 330 0.02 -15.10 1.33
N ALA A 331 -0.46 -16.33 1.06
CA ALA A 331 0.00 -17.16 -0.07
C ALA A 331 -0.16 -16.45 -1.42
N LEU A 332 -1.16 -15.56 -1.52
CA LEU A 332 -1.45 -14.76 -2.70
C LEU A 332 -0.21 -14.00 -3.23
N VAL A 333 0.69 -13.56 -2.36
CA VAL A 333 1.91 -12.83 -2.77
C VAL A 333 2.79 -13.68 -3.68
N ASN A 334 3.06 -14.92 -3.27
CA ASN A 334 3.86 -15.86 -4.07
C ASN A 334 3.11 -16.31 -5.34
N GLU A 335 1.80 -16.51 -5.26
CA GLU A 335 0.96 -16.84 -6.44
C GLU A 335 1.03 -15.73 -7.49
N ILE A 336 0.90 -14.47 -7.07
CA ILE A 336 1.05 -13.31 -7.97
C ILE A 336 2.44 -13.31 -8.61
N ASN A 337 3.50 -13.50 -7.84
CA ASN A 337 4.86 -13.48 -8.35
C ASN A 337 5.12 -14.60 -9.38
N LEU A 338 4.61 -15.81 -9.14
CA LEU A 338 4.70 -16.92 -10.10
C LEU A 338 3.91 -16.63 -11.39
N ASP A 339 2.72 -16.08 -11.26
CA ASP A 339 1.89 -15.70 -12.39
C ASP A 339 2.53 -14.58 -13.23
N LEU A 340 3.13 -13.57 -12.57
CA LEU A 340 3.86 -12.49 -13.25
C LEU A 340 4.98 -13.07 -14.13
N ILE A 341 5.81 -13.97 -13.59
CA ILE A 341 6.88 -14.63 -14.35
C ILE A 341 6.31 -15.35 -15.58
N ARG A 342 5.20 -16.08 -15.39
CA ARG A 342 4.55 -16.83 -16.47
C ARG A 342 3.99 -15.92 -17.56
N LEU A 343 3.30 -14.83 -17.17
CA LEU A 343 2.67 -13.89 -18.09
C LEU A 343 3.72 -13.07 -18.85
N MET A 344 4.76 -12.60 -18.17
CA MET A 344 5.87 -11.90 -18.81
C MET A 344 6.58 -12.78 -19.85
N LYS A 345 6.88 -14.04 -19.51
CA LYS A 345 7.47 -14.99 -20.46
C LYS A 345 6.58 -15.22 -21.68
N LYS A 346 5.24 -15.32 -21.46
CA LYS A 346 4.29 -15.49 -22.55
C LYS A 346 4.31 -14.31 -23.53
N ASP A 347 4.47 -13.09 -23.00
CA ASP A 347 4.49 -11.85 -23.78
C ASP A 347 5.91 -11.48 -24.28
N GLY A 348 6.93 -12.31 -24.00
CA GLY A 348 8.30 -12.13 -24.46
C GLY A 348 9.14 -11.13 -23.67
N PHE A 349 8.68 -10.69 -22.49
CA PHE A 349 9.45 -9.80 -21.65
C PHE A 349 10.48 -10.55 -20.79
N SER A 350 11.71 -10.01 -20.74
CA SER A 350 12.81 -10.56 -19.93
C SER A 350 12.88 -9.96 -18.53
N HIS A 351 12.49 -8.70 -18.38
CA HIS A 351 12.51 -7.97 -17.12
C HIS A 351 11.20 -7.24 -16.87
N LEU A 352 10.87 -7.03 -15.60
CA LEU A 352 9.65 -6.33 -15.18
C LEU A 352 9.55 -4.93 -15.83
N GLY A 353 10.67 -4.20 -15.89
CA GLY A 353 10.75 -2.88 -16.51
C GLY A 353 10.32 -2.85 -17.97
N ASP A 354 10.53 -3.95 -18.71
CA ASP A 354 10.13 -4.05 -20.12
C ASP A 354 8.60 -4.09 -20.26
N ALA A 355 7.89 -4.60 -19.27
CA ALA A 355 6.43 -4.70 -19.26
C ALA A 355 5.73 -3.43 -18.75
N VAL A 356 6.47 -2.54 -18.04
CA VAL A 356 5.89 -1.29 -17.49
C VAL A 356 5.41 -0.40 -18.61
N GLY A 357 4.12 -0.02 -18.57
CA GLY A 357 3.51 0.87 -19.55
C GLY A 357 3.34 0.25 -20.94
N ALA A 358 3.47 -1.06 -21.11
CA ALA A 358 3.37 -1.72 -22.40
C ALA A 358 2.02 -1.53 -23.13
N ASN A 359 0.96 -1.15 -22.42
CA ASN A 359 -0.34 -0.82 -23.02
C ASN A 359 -0.37 0.56 -23.68
N HIS A 360 0.67 1.37 -23.54
CA HIS A 360 0.76 2.75 -24.04
C HIS A 360 1.84 2.93 -25.13
N ARG A 361 2.42 1.81 -25.59
CA ARG A 361 3.43 1.76 -26.68
C ARG A 361 2.76 1.32 -27.98
#